data_31b107918e1103c7144fad2bba1779c6
#
_entry.id   31b107918e1103c7144fad2bba1779c6
#
_cell.length_a   1.000
_cell.length_b   1.000
_cell.length_c   1.000
_cell.angle_alpha   90.00
_cell.angle_beta   90.00
_cell.angle_gamma   90.00
#
_symmetry.space_group_name_H-M   'P 1'
#
loop_
_entity.id
_entity.type
_entity.pdbx_description
1 polymer ?
#
loop_
_entity_poly.entity_id
_entity_poly.type
_entity_poly.pdbx_seq_one_letter_code
_entity_poly.pdbx_strand_id
1 'polypeptide(L)'
;MNDPHRNSGAAAFADRRDSACDDAELLRRISKGDEDAMAAFYREHGNVVLAQVLLVTGERVLAEEIVQDTMLAVWRGAASFRGESSVRSWVIAIARRQTRDRLRGRALRVVDDAFLADQPGSNPGPEVMALDRAELAEVKGAIQGLASAHRELLGLVFGSGLSLREAADVLEIPVGTVKSRLSAARTALNRILNEKGQDL
;
A
#
# COMPACT_ATOMS: atom_id res chain seq x y z
N MET A 1 -11.95 -38.94 6.50
CA MET A 1 -12.19 -37.60 7.08
C MET A 1 -11.20 -36.67 6.40
N ASN A 2 -11.66 -36.00 5.33
CA ASN A 2 -10.78 -35.23 4.41
C ASN A 2 -10.82 -33.76 4.86
N ASP A 3 -9.69 -33.22 5.24
CA ASP A 3 -9.53 -31.85 5.73
C ASP A 3 -9.50 -30.85 4.53
N PRO A 4 -10.50 -29.97 4.35
CA PRO A 4 -10.60 -29.07 3.20
C PRO A 4 -9.63 -27.87 3.28
N HIS A 5 -8.89 -27.66 4.37
CA HIS A 5 -8.03 -26.48 4.56
C HIS A 5 -6.60 -26.61 4.01
N ARG A 6 -6.20 -27.78 3.48
CA ARG A 6 -4.83 -28.02 2.96
C ARG A 6 -4.61 -27.55 1.52
N ASN A 7 -5.63 -27.25 0.75
CA ASN A 7 -5.48 -26.99 -0.71
C ASN A 7 -5.52 -25.49 -1.09
N SER A 8 -5.85 -24.58 -0.17
CA SER A 8 -5.92 -23.15 -0.48
C SER A 8 -4.54 -22.48 -0.64
N GLY A 9 -3.51 -23.02 0.02
CA GLY A 9 -2.15 -22.45 -0.05
C GLY A 9 -1.43 -22.72 -1.37
N ALA A 10 -1.62 -23.90 -1.96
CA ALA A 10 -0.93 -24.29 -3.19
C ALA A 10 -1.42 -23.53 -4.43
N ALA A 11 -2.74 -23.28 -4.51
CA ALA A 11 -3.34 -22.49 -5.60
C ALA A 11 -2.90 -21.01 -5.55
N ALA A 12 -2.84 -20.42 -4.35
CA ALA A 12 -2.35 -19.05 -4.18
C ALA A 12 -0.84 -18.89 -4.46
N PHE A 13 -0.06 -19.96 -4.30
CA PHE A 13 1.37 -19.97 -4.66
C PHE A 13 1.61 -20.13 -6.18
N ALA A 14 0.78 -20.91 -6.87
CA ALA A 14 0.83 -21.07 -8.32
C ALA A 14 0.45 -19.76 -9.03
N ASP A 15 -0.66 -19.15 -8.63
CA ASP A 15 -1.17 -17.87 -9.15
C ASP A 15 -0.14 -16.73 -9.00
N ARG A 16 0.61 -16.70 -7.89
CA ARG A 16 1.68 -15.71 -7.68
C ARG A 16 2.91 -15.92 -8.58
N ARG A 17 3.20 -17.14 -9.03
CA ARG A 17 4.34 -17.42 -9.92
C ARG A 17 4.04 -17.00 -11.35
N ASP A 18 2.84 -17.26 -11.83
CA ASP A 18 2.40 -16.86 -13.16
C ASP A 18 2.32 -15.33 -13.26
N SER A 19 1.74 -14.65 -12.25
CA SER A 19 1.74 -13.20 -12.16
C SER A 19 3.14 -12.58 -12.10
N ALA A 20 4.08 -13.19 -11.37
CA ALA A 20 5.44 -12.67 -11.26
C ALA A 20 6.23 -12.78 -12.58
N CYS A 21 5.95 -13.79 -13.40
CA CYS A 21 6.56 -13.97 -14.73
C CYS A 21 6.00 -12.92 -15.70
N ASP A 22 4.68 -12.65 -15.64
CA ASP A 22 4.00 -11.64 -16.43
C ASP A 22 4.48 -10.22 -16.06
N ASP A 23 4.63 -9.92 -14.78
CA ASP A 23 5.09 -8.63 -14.28
C ASP A 23 6.52 -8.29 -14.76
N ALA A 24 7.45 -9.27 -14.70
CA ALA A 24 8.81 -9.07 -15.16
C ALA A 24 8.87 -8.86 -16.67
N GLU A 25 8.01 -9.54 -17.44
CA GLU A 25 7.88 -9.35 -18.88
C GLU A 25 7.29 -7.99 -19.20
N LEU A 26 6.29 -7.51 -18.44
CA LEU A 26 5.78 -6.15 -18.58
C LEU A 26 6.90 -5.12 -18.39
N LEU A 27 7.71 -5.23 -17.33
CA LEU A 27 8.84 -4.30 -17.11
C LEU A 27 9.86 -4.35 -18.24
N ARG A 28 10.15 -5.54 -18.78
CA ARG A 28 11.04 -5.69 -19.93
C ARG A 28 10.50 -5.00 -21.19
N ARG A 29 9.20 -5.05 -21.43
CA ARG A 29 8.54 -4.35 -22.54
C ARG A 29 8.52 -2.83 -22.30
N ILE A 30 8.18 -2.40 -21.09
CA ILE A 30 8.21 -0.99 -20.67
C ILE A 30 9.61 -0.39 -20.89
N SER A 31 10.67 -1.11 -20.56
CA SER A 31 12.06 -0.67 -20.77
C SER A 31 12.42 -0.43 -22.24
N LYS A 32 11.60 -0.94 -23.17
CA LYS A 32 11.72 -0.74 -24.64
C LYS A 32 10.77 0.32 -25.18
N GLY A 33 10.04 1.03 -24.28
CA GLY A 33 9.10 2.07 -24.66
C GLY A 33 7.71 1.57 -25.06
N ASP A 34 7.31 0.38 -24.64
CA ASP A 34 6.00 -0.22 -24.95
C ASP A 34 4.92 0.39 -24.04
N GLU A 35 4.08 1.28 -24.61
CA GLU A 35 3.00 1.98 -23.92
C GLU A 35 1.86 1.03 -23.52
N ASP A 36 1.56 0.00 -24.31
CA ASP A 36 0.53 -0.99 -23.97
C ASP A 36 0.94 -1.82 -22.75
N ALA A 37 2.22 -2.17 -22.65
CA ALA A 37 2.76 -2.81 -21.46
C ALA A 37 2.67 -1.91 -20.23
N MET A 38 2.90 -0.60 -20.38
CA MET A 38 2.73 0.37 -19.29
C MET A 38 1.27 0.51 -18.87
N ALA A 39 0.34 0.53 -19.79
CA ALA A 39 -1.09 0.55 -19.50
C ALA A 39 -1.55 -0.73 -18.78
N ALA A 40 -1.02 -1.88 -19.17
CA ALA A 40 -1.26 -3.16 -18.49
C ALA A 40 -0.70 -3.13 -17.05
N PHE A 41 0.53 -2.66 -16.89
CA PHE A 41 1.19 -2.51 -15.59
C PHE A 41 0.38 -1.58 -14.65
N TYR A 42 -0.10 -0.44 -15.17
CA TYR A 42 -0.94 0.48 -14.40
C TYR A 42 -2.24 -0.18 -13.94
N ARG A 43 -2.90 -0.97 -14.80
CA ARG A 43 -4.13 -1.69 -14.42
C ARG A 43 -3.90 -2.71 -13.32
N GLU A 44 -2.75 -3.40 -13.36
CA GLU A 44 -2.40 -4.43 -12.39
C GLU A 44 -1.98 -3.83 -11.03
N HIS A 45 -1.12 -2.81 -11.05
CA HIS A 45 -0.48 -2.31 -9.85
C HIS A 45 -1.03 -0.96 -9.34
N GLY A 46 -1.69 -0.18 -10.20
CA GLY A 46 -2.11 1.18 -9.87
C GLY A 46 -3.03 1.27 -8.66
N ASN A 47 -4.04 0.39 -8.57
CA ASN A 47 -4.98 0.38 -7.45
C ASN A 47 -4.31 -0.02 -6.13
N VAL A 48 -3.38 -0.97 -6.15
CA VAL A 48 -2.63 -1.39 -4.95
C VAL A 48 -1.74 -0.28 -4.45
N VAL A 49 -1.04 0.41 -5.37
CA VAL A 49 -0.22 1.59 -5.04
C VAL A 49 -1.09 2.71 -4.48
N LEU A 50 -2.23 3.01 -5.12
CA LEU A 50 -3.16 4.04 -4.66
C LEU A 50 -3.66 3.75 -3.24
N ALA A 51 -4.10 2.52 -2.98
CA ALA A 51 -4.59 2.11 -1.67
C ALA A 51 -3.49 2.26 -0.59
N GLN A 52 -2.27 1.84 -0.89
CA GLN A 52 -1.14 1.96 0.02
C GLN A 52 -0.79 3.41 0.32
N VAL A 53 -0.71 4.26 -0.71
CA VAL A 53 -0.39 5.68 -0.55
C VAL A 53 -1.50 6.42 0.20
N LEU A 54 -2.77 6.15 -0.15
CA LEU A 54 -3.93 6.74 0.51
C LEU A 54 -4.00 6.38 1.99
N LEU A 55 -3.63 5.14 2.34
CA LEU A 55 -3.58 4.69 3.73
C LEU A 55 -2.57 5.50 4.57
N VAL A 56 -1.48 5.92 3.96
CA VAL A 56 -0.42 6.71 4.62
C VAL A 56 -0.75 8.20 4.65
N THR A 57 -1.19 8.76 3.51
CA THR A 57 -1.44 10.21 3.35
C THR A 57 -2.79 10.64 3.91
N GLY A 58 -3.80 9.78 3.85
CA GLY A 58 -5.19 10.12 4.17
C GLY A 58 -5.86 11.04 3.13
N GLU A 59 -5.14 11.51 2.11
CA GLU A 59 -5.58 12.53 1.16
C GLU A 59 -5.59 11.96 -0.28
N ARG A 60 -6.77 11.90 -0.89
CA ARG A 60 -6.96 11.26 -2.18
C ARG A 60 -6.21 11.95 -3.31
N VAL A 61 -6.31 13.27 -3.39
CA VAL A 61 -5.66 14.05 -4.46
C VAL A 61 -4.15 13.86 -4.42
N LEU A 62 -3.55 13.99 -3.23
CA LEU A 62 -2.11 13.73 -3.04
C LEU A 62 -1.73 12.28 -3.39
N ALA A 63 -2.59 11.32 -3.03
CA ALA A 63 -2.32 9.92 -3.35
C ALA A 63 -2.34 9.66 -4.86
N GLU A 64 -3.28 10.24 -5.60
CA GLU A 64 -3.36 10.15 -7.06
C GLU A 64 -2.13 10.78 -7.74
N GLU A 65 -1.68 11.96 -7.27
CA GLU A 65 -0.43 12.58 -7.76
C GLU A 65 0.79 11.66 -7.52
N ILE A 66 0.90 11.08 -6.33
CA ILE A 66 2.01 10.16 -6.01
C ILE A 66 1.96 8.89 -6.87
N VAL A 67 0.76 8.37 -7.17
CA VAL A 67 0.62 7.25 -8.11
C VAL A 67 1.13 7.63 -9.50
N GLN A 68 0.79 8.80 -10.01
CA GLN A 68 1.28 9.28 -11.31
C GLN A 68 2.81 9.41 -11.32
N ASP A 69 3.39 10.04 -10.30
CA ASP A 69 4.84 10.16 -10.16
C ASP A 69 5.51 8.77 -10.07
N THR A 70 4.88 7.82 -9.35
CA THR A 70 5.36 6.45 -9.23
C THR A 70 5.36 5.75 -10.59
N MET A 71 4.29 5.87 -11.37
CA MET A 71 4.20 5.27 -12.71
C MET A 71 5.20 5.89 -13.70
N LEU A 72 5.44 7.21 -13.60
CA LEU A 72 6.51 7.86 -14.35
C LEU A 72 7.90 7.36 -13.94
N ALA A 73 8.12 7.09 -12.64
CA ALA A 73 9.38 6.51 -12.17
C ALA A 73 9.55 5.07 -12.66
N VAL A 74 8.49 4.27 -12.69
CA VAL A 74 8.49 2.93 -13.30
C VAL A 74 8.86 3.00 -14.77
N TRP A 75 8.20 3.88 -15.55
CA TRP A 75 8.51 4.06 -16.97
C TRP A 75 9.98 4.35 -17.23
N ARG A 76 10.56 5.26 -16.45
CA ARG A 76 11.97 5.66 -16.58
C ARG A 76 12.95 4.63 -16.03
N GLY A 77 12.52 3.88 -15.02
CA GLY A 77 13.37 2.98 -14.23
C GLY A 77 13.22 1.50 -14.57
N ALA A 78 12.31 1.10 -15.45
CA ALA A 78 12.04 -0.31 -15.75
C ALA A 78 13.28 -1.11 -16.14
N ALA A 79 14.21 -0.50 -16.90
CA ALA A 79 15.47 -1.10 -17.31
C ALA A 79 16.42 -1.39 -16.12
N SER A 80 16.24 -0.73 -14.98
CA SER A 80 17.08 -0.91 -13.78
C SER A 80 16.59 -2.00 -12.84
N PHE A 81 15.41 -2.58 -13.11
CA PHE A 81 14.87 -3.68 -12.31
C PHE A 81 15.74 -4.95 -12.48
N ARG A 82 16.29 -5.43 -11.38
CA ARG A 82 17.25 -6.56 -11.38
C ARG A 82 16.63 -7.90 -11.03
N GLY A 83 15.34 -7.95 -10.69
CA GLY A 83 14.67 -9.18 -10.23
C GLY A 83 15.08 -9.63 -8.82
N GLU A 84 15.74 -8.79 -8.04
CA GLU A 84 16.16 -9.10 -6.66
C GLU A 84 14.99 -9.12 -5.68
N SER A 85 13.85 -8.54 -6.07
CA SER A 85 12.58 -8.52 -5.34
C SER A 85 11.42 -8.79 -6.29
N SER A 86 10.21 -9.01 -5.74
CA SER A 86 9.01 -9.03 -6.59
C SER A 86 8.79 -7.63 -7.20
N VAL A 87 8.21 -7.60 -8.40
CA VAL A 87 7.85 -6.33 -9.08
C VAL A 87 6.90 -5.50 -8.22
N ARG A 88 5.97 -6.17 -7.55
CA ARG A 88 5.05 -5.52 -6.59
C ARG A 88 5.78 -4.85 -5.45
N SER A 89 6.74 -5.53 -4.82
CA SER A 89 7.57 -4.95 -3.76
C SER A 89 8.39 -3.75 -4.27
N TRP A 90 8.94 -3.86 -5.48
CA TRP A 90 9.72 -2.81 -6.11
C TRP A 90 8.89 -1.54 -6.39
N VAL A 91 7.70 -1.67 -7.00
CA VAL A 91 6.84 -0.51 -7.27
C VAL A 91 6.33 0.13 -5.99
N ILE A 92 6.01 -0.66 -4.96
CA ILE A 92 5.61 -0.13 -3.64
C ILE A 92 6.77 0.61 -2.96
N ALA A 93 8.02 0.14 -3.10
CA ALA A 93 9.18 0.87 -2.58
C ALA A 93 9.36 2.24 -3.26
N ILE A 94 9.14 2.32 -4.58
CA ILE A 94 9.13 3.59 -5.31
C ILE A 94 8.04 4.52 -4.76
N ALA A 95 6.80 4.03 -4.66
CA ALA A 95 5.66 4.79 -4.15
C ALA A 95 5.90 5.30 -2.73
N ARG A 96 6.47 4.46 -1.86
CA ARG A 96 6.85 4.81 -0.49
C ARG A 96 7.86 5.95 -0.45
N ARG A 97 8.88 5.90 -1.29
CA ARG A 97 9.89 6.97 -1.40
C ARG A 97 9.24 8.28 -1.83
N GLN A 98 8.42 8.26 -2.88
CA GLN A 98 7.68 9.43 -3.37
C GLN A 98 6.79 10.02 -2.27
N THR A 99 6.04 9.17 -1.55
CA THR A 99 5.17 9.57 -0.44
C THR A 99 5.98 10.28 0.64
N ARG A 100 7.10 9.70 1.07
CA ARG A 100 7.95 10.27 2.11
C ARG A 100 8.55 11.62 1.69
N ASP A 101 8.99 11.74 0.45
CA ASP A 101 9.57 12.97 -0.08
C ASP A 101 8.53 14.09 -0.17
N ARG A 102 7.29 13.77 -0.62
CA ARG A 102 6.16 14.73 -0.66
C ARG A 102 5.74 15.19 0.73
N LEU A 103 5.61 14.26 1.69
CA LEU A 103 5.23 14.62 3.08
C LEU A 103 6.31 15.46 3.76
N ARG A 104 7.59 15.15 3.53
CA ARG A 104 8.71 15.96 4.04
C ARG A 104 8.71 17.37 3.45
N GLY A 105 8.50 17.49 2.13
CA GLY A 105 8.40 18.80 1.46
C GLY A 105 7.24 19.64 1.98
N ARG A 106 6.09 19.02 2.29
CA ARG A 106 4.95 19.71 2.92
C ARG A 106 5.28 20.17 4.34
N ALA A 107 5.88 19.32 5.17
CA ALA A 107 6.26 19.68 6.53
C ALA A 107 7.23 20.88 6.57
N LEU A 108 8.18 20.96 5.64
CA LEU A 108 9.09 22.11 5.51
C LEU A 108 8.35 23.39 5.09
N ARG A 109 7.39 23.30 4.16
CA ARG A 109 6.58 24.46 3.74
C ARG A 109 5.65 24.95 4.82
N VAL A 110 5.08 24.06 5.65
CA VAL A 110 4.22 24.45 6.79
C VAL A 110 5.00 25.22 7.85
N VAL A 111 6.31 24.99 7.98
CA VAL A 111 7.18 25.78 8.88
C VAL A 111 7.43 27.19 8.31
N ASP A 112 7.47 27.34 6.97
CA ASP A 112 7.60 28.66 6.32
C ASP A 112 6.25 29.40 6.21
N ASP A 113 5.11 28.65 6.10
CA ASP A 113 3.75 29.20 5.95
C ASP A 113 2.91 29.02 7.23
N ALA A 114 3.39 29.42 8.38
CA ALA A 114 2.66 29.34 9.66
C ALA A 114 1.36 30.19 9.69
N PHE A 115 0.73 30.45 8.54
CA PHE A 115 -0.46 31.32 8.45
C PHE A 115 -1.63 30.81 7.60
N LEU A 116 -1.68 29.56 7.15
CA LEU A 116 -2.90 29.08 6.48
C LEU A 116 -3.28 27.65 6.92
N ALA A 117 -4.46 27.69 7.57
CA ALA A 117 -5.18 26.62 8.23
C ALA A 117 -5.40 25.35 7.40
N ASP A 118 -5.15 24.25 8.07
CA ASP A 118 -5.97 23.06 8.31
C ASP A 118 -7.22 22.90 7.43
N GLN A 119 -7.21 21.87 6.58
CA GLN A 119 -8.43 21.25 6.07
C GLN A 119 -8.25 19.72 6.05
N PRO A 120 -8.98 18.96 6.88
CA PRO A 120 -9.04 17.53 6.76
C PRO A 120 -9.89 17.18 5.53
N GLY A 121 -9.23 16.71 4.45
CA GLY A 121 -9.90 16.21 3.26
C GLY A 121 -10.56 14.87 3.53
N SER A 122 -11.83 14.85 3.94
CA SER A 122 -12.65 13.66 3.89
C SER A 122 -13.40 13.66 2.56
N ASN A 123 -13.13 12.68 1.71
CA ASN A 123 -14.06 12.36 0.64
C ASN A 123 -14.13 10.84 0.43
N PRO A 124 -15.30 10.20 0.63
CA PRO A 124 -15.47 8.78 0.39
C PRO A 124 -15.61 8.52 -1.11
N GLY A 125 -14.82 7.58 -1.61
CA GLY A 125 -14.98 7.03 -2.96
C GLY A 125 -16.17 6.08 -3.07
N PRO A 126 -16.54 5.63 -4.31
CA PRO A 126 -17.85 5.14 -4.67
C PRO A 126 -18.26 3.79 -4.06
N GLU A 127 -19.54 3.66 -3.99
CA GLU A 127 -20.43 2.61 -3.49
C GLU A 127 -19.98 1.16 -3.59
N VAL A 128 -19.89 0.52 -2.40
CA VAL A 128 -20.01 -0.91 -2.19
C VAL A 128 -21.10 -1.15 -1.13
N MET A 129 -21.93 -2.15 -1.36
CA MET A 129 -23.23 -2.50 -0.74
C MET A 129 -23.47 -2.22 0.77
N ALA A 130 -24.71 -1.93 1.12
CA ALA A 130 -25.13 -1.15 2.29
C ALA A 130 -24.99 -1.80 3.70
N LEU A 131 -24.84 -3.12 3.86
CA LEU A 131 -24.63 -3.76 5.16
C LEU A 131 -23.15 -3.82 5.57
N ASP A 132 -22.26 -3.98 4.59
CA ASP A 132 -20.80 -3.97 4.83
C ASP A 132 -20.24 -2.57 5.06
N ARG A 133 -21.02 -1.51 4.79
CA ARG A 133 -20.53 -0.12 4.84
C ARG A 133 -20.27 0.37 6.25
N ALA A 134 -21.10 0.01 7.22
CA ALA A 134 -20.92 0.46 8.60
C ALA A 134 -19.70 -0.22 9.24
N GLU A 135 -19.56 -1.53 9.09
CA GLU A 135 -18.40 -2.29 9.58
C GLU A 135 -17.12 -1.89 8.87
N LEU A 136 -17.16 -1.72 7.53
CA LEU A 136 -16.02 -1.23 6.75
C LEU A 136 -15.64 0.21 7.12
N ALA A 137 -16.61 1.08 7.40
CA ALA A 137 -16.34 2.44 7.85
C ALA A 137 -15.72 2.46 9.25
N GLU A 138 -16.17 1.58 10.13
CA GLU A 138 -15.64 1.42 11.48
C GLU A 138 -14.19 0.92 11.45
N VAL A 139 -13.91 -0.16 10.71
CA VAL A 139 -12.56 -0.69 10.52
C VAL A 139 -11.64 0.34 9.87
N LYS A 140 -12.13 1.05 8.84
CA LYS A 140 -11.39 2.13 8.18
C LYS A 140 -11.06 3.27 9.16
N GLY A 141 -12.03 3.67 9.98
CA GLY A 141 -11.83 4.67 11.02
C GLY A 141 -10.84 4.21 12.09
N ALA A 142 -10.89 2.94 12.50
CA ALA A 142 -9.95 2.37 13.45
C ALA A 142 -8.52 2.33 12.87
N ILE A 143 -8.36 1.96 11.61
CA ILE A 143 -7.05 1.98 10.92
C ILE A 143 -6.51 3.42 10.84
N GLN A 144 -7.36 4.41 10.55
CA GLN A 144 -6.94 5.82 10.50
C GLN A 144 -6.50 6.35 11.88
N GLY A 145 -7.04 5.81 12.98
CA GLY A 145 -6.61 6.11 14.34
C GLY A 145 -5.25 5.54 14.75
N LEU A 146 -4.67 4.66 13.94
CA LEU A 146 -3.35 4.09 14.21
C LEU A 146 -2.23 5.10 13.89
N ALA A 147 -1.09 4.95 14.57
CA ALA A 147 0.13 5.64 14.17
C ALA A 147 0.50 5.33 12.71
N SER A 148 1.02 6.31 11.97
CA SER A 148 1.34 6.19 10.52
C SER A 148 2.20 4.98 10.19
N ALA A 149 3.20 4.67 11.03
CA ALA A 149 4.07 3.50 10.86
C ALA A 149 3.31 2.15 10.99
N HIS A 150 2.26 2.09 11.80
CA HIS A 150 1.41 0.91 11.92
C HIS A 150 0.48 0.77 10.72
N ARG A 151 -0.12 1.88 10.28
CA ARG A 151 -0.95 1.91 9.06
C ARG A 151 -0.16 1.46 7.82
N GLU A 152 1.03 2.04 7.64
CA GLU A 152 1.93 1.70 6.54
C GLU A 152 2.23 0.20 6.52
N LEU A 153 2.62 -0.37 7.66
CA LEU A 153 2.93 -1.80 7.76
C LEU A 153 1.72 -2.70 7.49
N LEU A 154 0.55 -2.37 8.04
CA LEU A 154 -0.68 -3.12 7.78
C LEU A 154 -1.05 -3.08 6.29
N GLY A 155 -0.91 -1.92 5.64
CA GLY A 155 -1.13 -1.78 4.21
C GLY A 155 -0.16 -2.62 3.36
N LEU A 156 1.13 -2.68 3.73
CA LEU A 156 2.11 -3.52 3.03
C LEU A 156 1.77 -5.00 3.11
N VAL A 157 1.45 -5.50 4.31
CA VAL A 157 1.22 -6.94 4.52
C VAL A 157 -0.17 -7.36 4.04
N PHE A 158 -1.22 -6.65 4.44
CA PHE A 158 -2.60 -7.06 4.19
C PHE A 158 -3.20 -6.40 2.95
N GLY A 159 -2.84 -5.17 2.64
CA GLY A 159 -3.34 -4.45 1.47
C GLY A 159 -2.57 -4.79 0.20
N SER A 160 -1.24 -4.76 0.26
CA SER A 160 -0.38 -5.04 -0.90
C SER A 160 0.02 -6.51 -1.00
N GLY A 161 -0.29 -7.34 0.01
CA GLY A 161 0.01 -8.78 0.01
C GLY A 161 1.51 -9.11 0.08
N LEU A 162 2.35 -8.20 0.57
CA LEU A 162 3.77 -8.45 0.71
C LEU A 162 4.05 -9.43 1.86
N SER A 163 5.02 -10.29 1.68
CA SER A 163 5.56 -11.10 2.77
C SER A 163 6.25 -10.20 3.81
N LEU A 164 6.44 -10.73 5.04
CA LEU A 164 7.14 -9.97 6.09
C LEU A 164 8.58 -9.61 5.70
N ARG A 165 9.21 -10.40 4.83
CA ARG A 165 10.55 -10.14 4.32
C ARG A 165 10.52 -9.00 3.32
N GLU A 166 9.63 -9.03 2.33
CA GLU A 166 9.45 -7.93 1.38
C GLU A 166 9.05 -6.62 2.07
N ALA A 167 8.16 -6.69 3.07
CA ALA A 167 7.81 -5.51 3.88
C ALA A 167 9.01 -4.96 4.66
N ALA A 168 9.91 -5.83 5.16
CA ALA A 168 11.15 -5.43 5.82
C ALA A 168 12.09 -4.71 4.84
N ASP A 169 12.24 -5.25 3.63
CA ASP A 169 13.06 -4.66 2.58
C ASP A 169 12.50 -3.30 2.14
N VAL A 170 11.18 -3.19 1.91
CA VAL A 170 10.50 -1.92 1.57
C VAL A 170 10.63 -0.89 2.67
N LEU A 171 10.53 -1.30 3.95
CA LEU A 171 10.62 -0.40 5.10
C LEU A 171 12.07 -0.09 5.50
N GLU A 172 13.05 -0.82 4.96
CA GLU A 172 14.47 -0.73 5.31
C GLU A 172 14.73 -0.99 6.82
N ILE A 173 14.04 -2.02 7.37
CA ILE A 173 14.15 -2.43 8.78
C ILE A 173 14.31 -3.95 8.91
N PRO A 174 14.89 -4.44 10.01
CA PRO A 174 14.99 -5.89 10.23
C PRO A 174 13.62 -6.58 10.28
N VAL A 175 13.52 -7.81 9.75
CA VAL A 175 12.28 -8.62 9.78
C VAL A 175 11.75 -8.82 11.20
N GLY A 176 12.63 -8.92 12.19
CA GLY A 176 12.25 -8.98 13.62
C GLY A 176 11.49 -7.73 14.06
N THR A 177 11.90 -6.56 13.57
CA THR A 177 11.21 -5.28 13.81
C THR A 177 9.85 -5.23 13.12
N VAL A 178 9.73 -5.79 11.91
CA VAL A 178 8.42 -5.93 11.22
C VAL A 178 7.46 -6.76 12.06
N LYS A 179 7.91 -7.93 12.56
CA LYS A 179 7.09 -8.82 13.41
C LYS A 179 6.61 -8.14 14.70
N SER A 180 7.51 -7.44 15.40
CA SER A 180 7.15 -6.74 16.65
C SER A 180 6.21 -5.57 16.39
N ARG A 181 6.43 -4.78 15.33
CA ARG A 181 5.52 -3.69 14.92
C ARG A 181 4.16 -4.21 14.49
N LEU A 182 4.09 -5.35 13.77
CA LEU A 182 2.83 -5.95 13.37
C LEU A 182 2.02 -6.42 14.58
N SER A 183 2.68 -7.01 15.60
CA SER A 183 2.04 -7.37 16.85
C SER A 183 1.50 -6.13 17.59
N ALA A 184 2.29 -5.07 17.68
CA ALA A 184 1.88 -3.80 18.28
C ALA A 184 0.71 -3.15 17.53
N ALA A 185 0.74 -3.17 16.19
CA ALA A 185 -0.34 -2.64 15.35
C ALA A 185 -1.65 -3.40 15.57
N ARG A 186 -1.61 -4.74 15.67
CA ARG A 186 -2.80 -5.56 15.99
C ARG A 186 -3.37 -5.23 17.36
N THR A 187 -2.51 -5.11 18.38
CA THR A 187 -2.95 -4.73 19.73
C THR A 187 -3.60 -3.34 19.75
N ALA A 188 -2.98 -2.37 19.06
CA ALA A 188 -3.53 -1.02 18.96
C ALA A 188 -4.87 -1.00 18.21
N LEU A 189 -5.01 -1.75 17.11
CA LEU A 189 -6.24 -1.85 16.34
C LEU A 189 -7.36 -2.47 17.19
N ASN A 190 -7.09 -3.58 17.87
CA ASN A 190 -8.06 -4.23 18.73
C ASN A 190 -8.54 -3.29 19.87
N ARG A 191 -7.63 -2.49 20.45
CA ARG A 191 -7.99 -1.50 21.46
C ARG A 191 -8.97 -0.46 20.90
N ILE A 192 -8.67 0.13 19.74
CA ILE A 192 -9.51 1.16 19.11
C ILE A 192 -10.91 0.60 18.77
N LEU A 193 -10.98 -0.65 18.27
CA LEU A 193 -12.26 -1.30 17.94
C LEU A 193 -13.08 -1.60 19.20
N ASN A 194 -12.44 -2.06 20.30
CA ASN A 194 -13.13 -2.36 21.54
C ASN A 194 -13.63 -1.10 22.27
N GLU A 195 -12.86 0.00 22.22
CA GLU A 195 -13.28 1.30 22.78
C GLU A 195 -14.53 1.84 22.08
N LYS A 196 -14.61 1.71 20.74
CA LYS A 196 -15.80 2.11 19.96
C LYS A 196 -17.01 1.21 20.14
N GLY A 197 -16.80 -0.11 20.38
CA GLY A 197 -17.88 -1.06 20.64
C GLY A 197 -18.51 -0.96 22.02
N GLN A 198 -17.93 -0.15 22.95
CA GLN A 198 -18.48 0.10 24.28
C GLN A 198 -19.34 1.39 24.34
N ASP A 199 -19.29 2.21 23.30
CA ASP A 199 -20.06 3.46 23.21
C ASP A 199 -21.39 3.28 22.43
N LEU A 200 -21.80 2.05 22.09
CA LEU A 200 -23.06 1.68 21.46
C LEU A 200 -23.94 0.84 22.39
#